data_12803708653e7e82234a730be933bc41
#
_entry.id   12803708653e7e82234a730be933bc41
#
_cell.length_a   1.000
_cell.length_b   1.000
_cell.length_c   1.000
_cell.angle_alpha   90.00
_cell.angle_beta   90.00
_cell.angle_gamma   90.00
#
_symmetry.space_group_name_H-M   'P 1'
#
loop_
_entity.id
_entity.type
_entity.pdbx_description
1 polymer ?
#
loop_
_entity_poly.entity_id
_entity_poly.type
_entity_poly.pdbx_seq_one_letter_code
_entity_poly.pdbx_strand_id
1 'polypeptide(L)'
;MKKTKAEHFENHRPPVSRRDFLSRGSLAFSATLLAPTFLSQISRASALEPTCAAPMGNDKFIPMLIIDCAGGAAFPGNFLVGSKGGPQDLLPSYDTIGWNPRDAGALDMRFGLPMAAKVSQILKGITSVATPEAQAKFRMGSLLHFSQDDSQSNLTSAIILALELGSSGSIVQRGLGMNSSLSGGNTGGVNQSPNFQPISVASVNDVLNAVSMGPALDAMSVASRRTLIQSVLSMSREQLMMLSGGAPGAFADQMFCAYQNASNFSDAGKTLDPRNDALMSKLYAINNQTANDNINLVSASIVMNVLKKQSGPGVITIGGCDYHDGSQTSGDQKDLEIGLQVGRAIQAAHLLKTPLFIQLITDGGIYAKNGTRNWDGDSGDKGMTVVGYYNPLAAPKLLKPGSPQIGGYNVGQGADQSTIIGADPGKVAYASFANYLQVCGTLSANTDMFATVFGPGNLDQVLLFEA
;
A
#
# COMPACT_ATOMS: atom_id res chain seq x y z
N MET A 1 -52.36 -42.44 27.62
CA MET A 1 -51.54 -42.07 28.82
C MET A 1 -51.38 -40.59 28.85
N LYS A 2 -51.91 -39.86 29.81
CA LYS A 2 -51.63 -38.41 29.98
C LYS A 2 -50.30 -38.30 30.66
N LYS A 3 -49.29 -37.71 29.93
CA LYS A 3 -47.99 -37.37 30.52
C LYS A 3 -48.20 -36.41 31.70
N THR A 4 -47.59 -36.71 32.82
CA THR A 4 -47.70 -35.90 34.04
C THR A 4 -46.92 -34.59 33.81
N LYS A 5 -47.37 -33.49 34.47
CA LYS A 5 -46.70 -32.17 34.35
C LYS A 5 -45.20 -32.19 34.62
N ALA A 6 -44.70 -33.15 35.40
CA ALA A 6 -43.28 -33.32 35.73
C ALA A 6 -42.43 -33.75 34.51
N GLU A 7 -42.94 -34.67 33.66
CA GLU A 7 -42.21 -35.13 32.46
C GLU A 7 -42.07 -34.04 31.36
N HIS A 8 -42.85 -32.96 31.45
CA HIS A 8 -42.80 -31.87 30.48
C HIS A 8 -41.62 -30.92 30.74
N PHE A 9 -41.10 -30.90 31.98
CA PHE A 9 -39.97 -30.03 32.36
C PHE A 9 -38.60 -30.68 32.22
N GLU A 10 -38.49 -32.00 32.12
CA GLU A 10 -37.22 -32.72 32.00
C GLU A 10 -36.52 -32.47 30.66
N ASN A 11 -37.24 -32.05 29.62
CA ASN A 11 -36.70 -31.75 28.30
C ASN A 11 -36.55 -30.25 27.98
N HIS A 12 -36.87 -29.37 28.92
CA HIS A 12 -36.66 -27.94 28.74
C HIS A 12 -35.40 -27.50 29.50
N ARG A 13 -34.51 -26.76 28.78
CA ARG A 13 -33.39 -26.11 29.47
C ARG A 13 -33.94 -25.25 30.61
N PRO A 14 -33.34 -25.26 31.81
CA PRO A 14 -33.79 -24.41 32.91
C PRO A 14 -33.82 -22.94 32.46
N PRO A 15 -34.81 -22.16 32.93
CA PRO A 15 -34.90 -20.75 32.59
C PRO A 15 -33.61 -20.04 33.00
N VAL A 16 -33.00 -19.36 32.04
CA VAL A 16 -31.74 -18.60 32.23
C VAL A 16 -32.07 -17.42 33.18
N SER A 17 -31.34 -17.28 34.27
CA SER A 17 -31.52 -16.14 35.16
C SER A 17 -31.20 -14.82 34.38
N ARG A 18 -31.80 -13.70 34.80
CA ARG A 18 -31.49 -12.38 34.23
C ARG A 18 -29.97 -12.11 34.22
N ARG A 19 -29.28 -12.57 35.24
CA ARG A 19 -27.83 -12.47 35.38
C ARG A 19 -27.10 -13.33 34.35
N ASP A 20 -27.55 -14.59 34.15
CA ASP A 20 -26.96 -15.49 33.16
C ASP A 20 -27.28 -15.05 31.73
N PHE A 21 -28.46 -14.49 31.50
CA PHE A 21 -28.82 -13.91 30.21
C PHE A 21 -27.95 -12.70 29.88
N LEU A 22 -27.75 -11.78 30.82
CA LEU A 22 -26.89 -10.61 30.64
C LEU A 22 -25.41 -11.00 30.50
N SER A 23 -24.93 -12.01 31.27
CA SER A 23 -23.56 -12.48 31.15
C SER A 23 -23.27 -13.17 29.81
N ARG A 24 -24.21 -14.02 29.35
CA ARG A 24 -24.12 -14.70 28.05
C ARG A 24 -24.36 -13.73 26.89
N GLY A 25 -25.26 -12.77 27.07
CA GLY A 25 -25.54 -11.71 26.13
C GLY A 25 -24.32 -10.76 25.97
N SER A 26 -23.63 -10.42 27.06
CA SER A 26 -22.43 -9.60 27.01
C SER A 26 -21.24 -10.34 26.36
N LEU A 27 -21.11 -11.65 26.59
CA LEU A 27 -20.11 -12.50 25.93
C LEU A 27 -20.41 -12.66 24.42
N ALA A 28 -21.67 -12.89 24.04
CA ALA A 28 -22.07 -12.96 22.63
C ALA A 28 -21.92 -11.59 21.94
N PHE A 29 -22.26 -10.51 22.62
CA PHE A 29 -22.09 -9.16 22.15
C PHE A 29 -20.60 -8.78 22.02
N SER A 30 -19.76 -9.18 22.99
CA SER A 30 -18.31 -9.03 22.90
C SER A 30 -17.72 -9.82 21.72
N ALA A 31 -18.21 -11.03 21.46
CA ALA A 31 -17.76 -11.87 20.36
C ALA A 31 -18.19 -11.32 18.98
N THR A 32 -19.34 -10.65 18.89
CA THR A 32 -19.77 -9.98 17.64
C THR A 32 -19.09 -8.65 17.41
N LEU A 33 -18.68 -7.94 18.47
CA LEU A 33 -17.82 -6.75 18.38
C LEU A 33 -16.38 -7.10 17.98
N LEU A 34 -15.95 -8.33 18.27
CA LEU A 34 -14.66 -8.87 17.86
C LEU A 34 -14.77 -9.47 16.45
N ALA A 35 -15.24 -8.70 15.47
CA ALA A 35 -15.16 -9.10 14.07
C ALA A 35 -13.73 -9.58 13.73
N PRO A 36 -13.53 -10.53 12.80
CA PRO A 36 -12.21 -11.09 12.49
C PRO A 36 -11.11 -10.04 12.19
N THR A 37 -11.51 -8.90 11.62
CA THR A 37 -10.66 -7.75 11.39
C THR A 37 -10.15 -7.10 12.68
N PHE A 38 -10.94 -7.08 13.74
CA PHE A 38 -10.60 -6.52 15.03
C PHE A 38 -9.67 -7.45 15.83
N LEU A 39 -9.92 -8.76 15.80
CA LEU A 39 -9.06 -9.77 16.42
C LEU A 39 -7.67 -9.82 15.79
N SER A 40 -7.55 -9.60 14.47
CA SER A 40 -6.24 -9.54 13.81
C SER A 40 -5.43 -8.30 14.21
N GLN A 41 -6.09 -7.24 14.70
CA GLN A 41 -5.41 -6.07 15.26
C GLN A 41 -4.89 -6.31 16.69
N ILE A 42 -5.58 -7.14 17.47
CA ILE A 42 -5.18 -7.47 18.85
C ILE A 42 -3.94 -8.35 18.88
N SER A 43 -3.79 -9.30 17.96
CA SER A 43 -2.69 -10.26 17.96
C SER A 43 -1.29 -9.64 17.77
N ARG A 44 -1.23 -8.38 17.33
CA ARG A 44 0.02 -7.63 17.14
C ARG A 44 0.43 -6.77 18.33
N ALA A 45 -0.48 -6.47 19.24
CA ALA A 45 -0.21 -5.67 20.44
C ALA A 45 0.53 -6.47 21.55
N SER A 46 0.82 -7.74 21.33
CA SER A 46 1.25 -8.70 22.38
C SER A 46 2.72 -8.65 22.79
N ALA A 47 3.51 -7.70 22.31
CA ALA A 47 4.96 -7.68 22.61
C ALA A 47 5.41 -6.53 23.54
N LEU A 48 4.53 -5.60 23.95
CA LEU A 48 4.92 -4.46 24.78
C LEU A 48 3.88 -4.19 25.88
N GLU A 49 4.38 -3.71 27.02
CA GLU A 49 3.61 -3.42 28.23
C GLU A 49 2.26 -2.70 28.02
N PRO A 50 1.24 -2.95 28.86
CA PRO A 50 -0.13 -2.49 28.64
C PRO A 50 -0.32 -1.00 28.99
N THR A 51 0.35 -0.14 28.27
CA THR A 51 -0.12 1.23 28.12
C THR A 51 -1.10 1.21 26.95
N CYS A 52 -2.40 1.38 27.24
CA CYS A 52 -3.42 1.59 26.20
C CYS A 52 -3.22 2.96 25.53
N ALA A 53 -2.03 3.23 25.09
CA ALA A 53 -1.78 4.32 24.17
C ALA A 53 -2.62 4.04 22.92
N ALA A 54 -3.39 5.02 22.47
CA ALA A 54 -3.95 4.97 21.13
C ALA A 54 -2.81 4.51 20.21
N PRO A 55 -3.02 3.51 19.35
CA PRO A 55 -1.99 3.10 18.43
C PRO A 55 -1.65 4.32 17.57
N MET A 56 -0.63 5.03 17.99
CA MET A 56 -0.03 6.06 17.14
C MET A 56 0.58 5.30 15.98
N GLY A 57 0.17 5.64 14.76
CA GLY A 57 0.84 5.13 13.58
C GLY A 57 2.35 5.25 13.83
N ASN A 58 3.10 4.23 13.47
CA ASN A 58 4.52 4.21 13.79
C ASN A 58 5.21 5.40 13.11
N ASP A 59 5.53 6.43 13.89
CA ASP A 59 6.10 7.69 13.39
C ASP A 59 7.49 7.52 12.74
N LYS A 60 8.12 6.34 12.94
CA LYS A 60 9.37 5.99 12.28
C LYS A 60 9.21 5.79 10.77
N PHE A 61 8.01 5.48 10.30
CA PHE A 61 7.75 5.21 8.89
C PHE A 61 7.04 6.39 8.23
N ILE A 62 7.50 6.74 7.04
CA ILE A 62 6.79 7.67 6.18
C ILE A 62 5.66 6.94 5.42
N PRO A 63 4.62 7.63 4.96
CA PRO A 63 3.62 7.06 4.06
C PRO A 63 4.24 6.36 2.85
N MET A 64 3.75 5.16 2.51
CA MET A 64 4.16 4.38 1.35
C MET A 64 2.95 4.06 0.49
N LEU A 65 3.06 4.35 -0.80
CA LEU A 65 2.05 4.05 -1.81
C LEU A 65 2.66 3.21 -2.92
N ILE A 66 2.01 2.11 -3.24
CA ILE A 66 2.34 1.29 -4.40
C ILE A 66 1.30 1.55 -5.49
N ILE A 67 1.76 1.81 -6.70
CA ILE A 67 0.92 1.84 -7.89
C ILE A 67 1.26 0.60 -8.70
N ASP A 68 0.33 -0.32 -8.73
CA ASP A 68 0.43 -1.62 -9.33
C ASP A 68 -0.22 -1.59 -10.72
N CYS A 69 0.60 -1.68 -11.75
CA CYS A 69 0.19 -1.66 -13.14
C CYS A 69 -0.03 -3.11 -13.59
N ALA A 70 -1.25 -3.57 -13.40
CA ALA A 70 -1.61 -4.96 -13.55
C ALA A 70 -1.60 -5.44 -14.99
N GLY A 71 -0.83 -6.50 -15.24
CA GLY A 71 -0.70 -7.18 -16.49
C GLY A 71 0.61 -6.91 -17.23
N GLY A 72 1.23 -5.79 -17.05
CA GLY A 72 2.47 -5.44 -17.76
C GLY A 72 2.38 -4.04 -18.36
N ALA A 73 3.28 -3.15 -18.01
CA ALA A 73 3.33 -1.79 -18.52
C ALA A 73 4.66 -1.50 -19.22
N ALA A 74 4.62 -0.72 -20.30
CA ALA A 74 5.82 -0.34 -21.04
C ALA A 74 6.60 0.78 -20.31
N PHE A 75 7.03 0.56 -19.07
CA PHE A 75 7.83 1.56 -18.35
C PHE A 75 9.07 2.01 -19.12
N PRO A 76 9.86 1.11 -19.75
CA PRO A 76 10.98 1.55 -20.59
C PRO A 76 10.58 2.47 -21.74
N GLY A 77 9.31 2.46 -22.16
CA GLY A 77 8.75 3.40 -23.15
C GLY A 77 8.51 4.81 -22.61
N ASN A 78 8.63 5.01 -21.31
CA ASN A 78 8.40 6.27 -20.61
C ASN A 78 9.67 6.81 -19.92
N PHE A 79 10.55 5.91 -19.46
CA PHE A 79 11.76 6.21 -18.72
C PHE A 79 12.98 5.74 -19.49
N LEU A 80 14.07 6.48 -19.38
CA LEU A 80 15.33 6.06 -19.99
C LEU A 80 15.93 4.89 -19.21
N VAL A 81 16.18 3.81 -19.91
CA VAL A 81 16.95 2.67 -19.44
C VAL A 81 18.31 2.63 -20.11
N GLY A 82 19.35 2.33 -19.35
CA GLY A 82 20.72 2.16 -19.83
C GLY A 82 21.25 0.75 -19.52
N SER A 83 22.51 0.50 -19.92
CA SER A 83 23.27 -0.66 -19.49
C SER A 83 23.58 -0.60 -17.99
N LYS A 84 24.49 -1.43 -17.50
CA LYS A 84 24.93 -1.47 -16.10
C LYS A 84 25.43 -0.14 -15.54
N GLY A 85 25.94 0.75 -16.41
CA GLY A 85 26.34 2.11 -16.05
C GLY A 85 25.18 3.07 -15.82
N GLY A 86 23.94 2.62 -16.04
CA GLY A 86 22.73 3.41 -15.86
C GLY A 86 22.35 4.23 -17.10
N PRO A 87 21.47 5.26 -16.97
CA PRO A 87 20.99 6.06 -18.08
C PRO A 87 22.07 6.78 -18.92
N GLN A 88 23.27 6.92 -18.41
CA GLN A 88 24.41 7.51 -19.12
C GLN A 88 25.09 6.49 -20.06
N ASP A 89 24.92 5.20 -19.81
CA ASP A 89 25.45 4.09 -20.58
C ASP A 89 24.37 3.58 -21.54
N LEU A 90 24.18 4.32 -22.64
CA LEU A 90 23.10 4.06 -23.60
C LEU A 90 23.27 2.72 -24.29
N LEU A 91 22.15 2.02 -24.50
CA LEU A 91 22.11 0.80 -25.29
C LEU A 91 22.48 1.07 -26.76
N PRO A 92 22.99 0.06 -27.51
CA PRO A 92 23.29 0.21 -28.92
C PRO A 92 22.07 0.61 -29.76
N SER A 93 20.89 0.06 -29.45
CA SER A 93 19.61 0.42 -30.07
C SER A 93 18.49 0.53 -29.02
N TYR A 94 17.36 1.12 -29.43
CA TYR A 94 16.14 1.27 -28.65
C TYR A 94 14.90 0.83 -29.46
N ASP A 95 15.09 -0.06 -30.42
CA ASP A 95 14.05 -0.45 -31.38
C ASP A 95 12.83 -1.14 -30.70
N THR A 96 13.06 -1.81 -29.55
CA THR A 96 11.98 -2.48 -28.81
C THR A 96 11.48 -1.68 -27.60
N ILE A 97 12.01 -0.46 -27.40
CA ILE A 97 11.68 0.40 -26.26
C ILE A 97 10.59 1.44 -26.59
N GLY A 98 10.37 1.70 -27.89
CA GLY A 98 9.34 2.62 -28.39
C GLY A 98 9.72 4.09 -28.45
N TRP A 99 10.99 4.46 -28.21
CA TRP A 99 11.55 5.82 -28.37
C TRP A 99 13.07 5.79 -28.38
N ASN A 100 13.70 6.82 -28.95
CA ASN A 100 15.15 6.92 -29.00
C ASN A 100 15.66 8.10 -28.15
N PRO A 101 16.43 7.85 -27.08
CA PRO A 101 16.95 8.91 -26.21
C PRO A 101 18.01 9.81 -26.89
N ARG A 102 18.52 9.43 -28.08
CA ARG A 102 19.49 10.23 -28.85
C ARG A 102 18.85 11.34 -29.66
N ASP A 103 17.52 11.35 -29.78
CA ASP A 103 16.80 12.41 -30.48
C ASP A 103 16.90 13.73 -29.72
N ALA A 104 17.09 14.84 -30.45
CA ALA A 104 17.21 16.15 -29.85
C ALA A 104 15.99 16.50 -28.98
N GLY A 105 16.24 16.90 -27.73
CA GLY A 105 15.19 17.21 -26.76
C GLY A 105 14.34 16.02 -26.34
N ALA A 106 14.88 14.81 -26.43
CA ALA A 106 14.17 13.58 -26.03
C ALA A 106 14.05 13.42 -24.52
N LEU A 107 14.89 14.08 -23.71
CA LEU A 107 14.99 13.84 -22.27
C LEU A 107 14.37 14.96 -21.43
N ASP A 108 13.60 14.57 -20.43
CA ASP A 108 13.17 15.40 -19.29
C ASP A 108 13.81 14.87 -18.01
N MET A 109 14.56 15.73 -17.32
CA MET A 109 15.38 15.38 -16.15
C MET A 109 14.78 15.84 -14.82
N ARG A 110 13.57 16.41 -14.82
CA ARG A 110 13.00 17.10 -13.65
C ARG A 110 12.88 16.24 -12.39
N PHE A 111 12.71 14.93 -12.56
CA PHE A 111 12.59 13.99 -11.45
C PHE A 111 13.87 13.21 -11.14
N GLY A 112 15.00 13.56 -11.76
CA GLY A 112 16.28 12.88 -11.62
C GLY A 112 16.43 11.66 -12.51
N LEU A 113 15.45 10.76 -12.58
CA LEU A 113 15.37 9.70 -13.58
C LEU A 113 14.96 10.33 -14.93
N PRO A 114 15.75 10.17 -16.00
CA PRO A 114 15.40 10.74 -17.29
C PRO A 114 14.13 10.11 -17.86
N MET A 115 13.22 10.94 -18.36
CA MET A 115 11.97 10.51 -18.98
C MET A 115 11.94 10.93 -20.47
N ALA A 116 11.14 10.19 -21.24
CA ALA A 116 10.92 10.46 -22.65
C ALA A 116 10.06 11.72 -22.83
N ALA A 117 10.70 12.90 -22.92
CA ALA A 117 10.07 14.22 -22.86
C ALA A 117 8.91 14.42 -23.84
N LYS A 118 9.04 13.87 -25.06
CA LYS A 118 8.08 14.09 -26.16
C LYS A 118 6.93 13.10 -26.16
N VAL A 119 7.13 11.88 -25.63
CA VAL A 119 6.19 10.77 -25.83
C VAL A 119 5.65 10.19 -24.53
N SER A 120 6.29 10.40 -23.37
CA SER A 120 5.84 9.82 -22.11
C SER A 120 4.51 10.39 -21.68
N GLN A 121 3.48 9.54 -21.67
CA GLN A 121 2.18 9.91 -21.12
C GLN A 121 2.19 9.85 -19.58
N ILE A 122 3.08 9.06 -18.96
CA ILE A 122 3.29 9.10 -17.51
C ILE A 122 3.78 10.51 -17.10
N LEU A 123 4.77 11.05 -17.79
CA LEU A 123 5.24 12.42 -17.54
C LEU A 123 4.12 13.44 -17.68
N LYS A 124 3.35 13.35 -18.78
CA LYS A 124 2.21 14.23 -19.04
C LYS A 124 1.13 14.13 -17.94
N GLY A 125 0.82 12.92 -17.49
CA GLY A 125 -0.13 12.69 -16.39
C GLY A 125 0.35 13.35 -15.10
N ILE A 126 1.60 13.13 -14.70
CA ILE A 126 2.18 13.75 -13.49
C ILE A 126 2.11 15.28 -13.58
N THR A 127 2.59 15.84 -14.68
CA THR A 127 2.71 17.30 -14.83
C THR A 127 1.37 18.01 -15.03
N SER A 128 0.33 17.29 -15.45
CA SER A 128 -1.02 17.87 -15.59
C SER A 128 -1.73 18.09 -14.24
N VAL A 129 -1.30 17.41 -13.18
CA VAL A 129 -1.93 17.44 -11.86
C VAL A 129 -1.04 18.04 -10.78
N ALA A 130 0.22 17.61 -10.72
CA ALA A 130 1.16 18.12 -9.73
C ALA A 130 1.68 19.51 -10.11
N THR A 131 1.64 20.46 -9.18
CA THR A 131 2.19 21.81 -9.39
C THR A 131 3.71 21.77 -9.54
N PRO A 132 4.33 22.78 -10.20
CA PRO A 132 5.78 22.86 -10.33
C PRO A 132 6.52 22.74 -8.98
N GLU A 133 5.96 23.32 -7.92
CA GLU A 133 6.51 23.26 -6.56
C GLU A 133 6.47 21.84 -5.99
N ALA A 134 5.39 21.09 -6.23
CA ALA A 134 5.30 19.68 -5.86
C ALA A 134 6.29 18.82 -6.66
N GLN A 135 6.37 19.05 -7.96
CA GLN A 135 7.31 18.36 -8.86
C GLN A 135 8.77 18.58 -8.45
N ALA A 136 9.15 19.82 -8.09
CA ALA A 136 10.52 20.15 -7.70
C ALA A 136 11.01 19.36 -6.47
N LYS A 137 10.09 18.90 -5.62
CA LYS A 137 10.37 18.16 -4.38
C LYS A 137 10.21 16.63 -4.51
N PHE A 138 10.13 16.12 -5.71
CA PHE A 138 10.01 14.71 -6.02
C PHE A 138 11.21 14.22 -6.83
N ARG A 139 11.76 13.04 -6.50
CA ARG A 139 12.81 12.38 -7.27
C ARG A 139 12.47 10.92 -7.45
N MET A 140 12.91 10.35 -8.56
CA MET A 140 12.70 8.96 -8.93
C MET A 140 14.00 8.26 -9.27
N GLY A 141 14.02 6.95 -9.13
CA GLY A 141 15.04 6.05 -9.63
C GLY A 141 14.41 4.75 -10.11
N SER A 142 15.15 3.99 -10.91
CA SER A 142 14.69 2.75 -11.54
C SER A 142 15.45 1.53 -11.05
N LEU A 143 14.75 0.40 -11.04
CA LEU A 143 15.27 -0.94 -10.79
C LEU A 143 14.93 -1.78 -12.00
N LEU A 144 15.94 -2.26 -12.74
CA LEU A 144 15.77 -3.04 -13.96
C LEU A 144 15.97 -4.52 -13.66
N HIS A 145 15.00 -5.32 -14.03
CA HIS A 145 14.96 -6.73 -13.64
C HIS A 145 14.18 -7.58 -14.63
N PHE A 146 14.45 -8.85 -14.63
CA PHE A 146 13.56 -9.85 -15.21
C PHE A 146 12.35 -10.01 -14.28
N SER A 147 11.16 -10.10 -14.82
CA SER A 147 9.93 -10.39 -14.11
C SER A 147 9.30 -11.67 -14.62
N GLN A 148 8.45 -12.30 -13.82
CA GLN A 148 7.64 -13.42 -14.30
C GLN A 148 6.37 -12.83 -14.89
N ASP A 149 6.32 -12.85 -16.21
CA ASP A 149 5.16 -12.44 -16.95
C ASP A 149 3.96 -13.34 -16.64
N ASP A 150 2.75 -12.77 -16.64
CA ASP A 150 1.49 -13.45 -16.30
C ASP A 150 1.47 -14.12 -14.91
N SER A 151 2.36 -13.78 -14.01
CA SER A 151 2.26 -14.23 -12.64
C SER A 151 1.06 -13.55 -11.97
N GLN A 152 0.26 -14.31 -11.24
CA GLN A 152 -0.85 -13.72 -10.45
C GLN A 152 -0.37 -13.12 -9.12
N SER A 153 0.93 -12.90 -8.97
CA SER A 153 1.58 -12.47 -7.74
C SER A 153 2.75 -11.57 -8.06
N ASN A 154 2.63 -10.27 -7.81
CA ASN A 154 3.72 -9.34 -8.07
C ASN A 154 4.79 -9.42 -6.99
N LEU A 155 5.85 -10.16 -7.27
CA LEU A 155 6.97 -10.38 -6.36
C LEU A 155 7.81 -9.12 -6.10
N THR A 156 7.66 -8.06 -6.91
CA THR A 156 8.41 -6.81 -6.78
C THR A 156 7.84 -5.87 -5.72
N SER A 157 6.61 -6.13 -5.23
CA SER A 157 5.94 -5.28 -4.24
C SER A 157 6.62 -5.34 -2.87
N ALA A 158 6.93 -4.18 -2.29
CA ALA A 158 7.54 -4.05 -0.97
C ALA A 158 6.51 -3.93 0.19
N ILE A 159 5.20 -4.05 -0.10
CA ILE A 159 4.16 -3.77 0.90
C ILE A 159 4.21 -4.72 2.09
N ILE A 160 4.41 -6.02 1.84
CA ILE A 160 4.45 -7.01 2.91
C ILE A 160 5.63 -6.77 3.83
N LEU A 161 6.82 -6.48 3.28
CA LEU A 161 8.01 -6.16 4.06
C LEU A 161 7.78 -4.94 4.97
N ALA A 162 7.10 -3.90 4.45
CA ALA A 162 6.76 -2.71 5.23
C ALA A 162 5.78 -3.05 6.37
N LEU A 163 4.78 -3.89 6.11
CA LEU A 163 3.81 -4.31 7.11
C LEU A 163 4.41 -5.24 8.16
N GLU A 164 5.29 -6.16 7.76
CA GLU A 164 6.01 -7.06 8.67
C GLU A 164 6.92 -6.28 9.64
N LEU A 165 7.57 -5.24 9.16
CA LEU A 165 8.41 -4.38 10.01
C LEU A 165 7.58 -3.41 10.88
N GLY A 166 6.26 -3.45 10.79
CA GLY A 166 5.36 -2.70 11.68
C GLY A 166 4.89 -1.36 11.16
N SER A 167 5.00 -1.09 9.85
CA SER A 167 4.33 0.07 9.26
C SER A 167 2.82 -0.08 9.38
N SER A 168 2.19 0.75 10.18
CA SER A 168 0.76 0.67 10.52
C SER A 168 0.15 2.07 10.61
N GLY A 169 -1.18 2.15 10.47
CA GLY A 169 -1.91 3.39 10.64
C GLY A 169 -2.41 3.61 12.06
N SER A 170 -2.81 4.83 12.36
CA SER A 170 -3.36 5.20 13.67
C SER A 170 -4.79 4.68 13.88
N ILE A 171 -5.53 4.41 12.81
CA ILE A 171 -6.91 3.94 12.82
C ILE A 171 -6.98 2.53 12.23
N VAL A 172 -6.55 2.36 11.00
CA VAL A 172 -6.47 1.07 10.32
C VAL A 172 -5.05 0.54 10.49
N GLN A 173 -4.88 -0.45 11.35
CA GLN A 173 -3.56 -1.03 11.70
C GLN A 173 -2.90 -1.80 10.53
N ARG A 174 -3.60 -1.95 9.42
CA ARG A 174 -3.17 -2.67 8.22
C ARG A 174 -2.99 -1.71 7.05
N GLY A 175 -2.36 -2.20 5.99
CA GLY A 175 -2.39 -1.54 4.70
C GLY A 175 -3.77 -1.61 4.05
N LEU A 176 -3.99 -0.77 3.05
CA LEU A 176 -5.18 -0.77 2.19
C LEU A 176 -4.76 -1.11 0.76
N GLY A 177 -5.48 -2.00 0.07
CA GLY A 177 -5.16 -2.36 -1.31
C GLY A 177 -6.41 -2.55 -2.14
N MET A 178 -6.44 -2.07 -3.38
CA MET A 178 -7.50 -2.43 -4.31
C MET A 178 -7.52 -3.94 -4.53
N ASN A 179 -8.68 -4.47 -4.86
CA ASN A 179 -8.79 -5.86 -5.26
C ASN A 179 -7.76 -6.18 -6.33
N SER A 180 -7.00 -7.25 -6.08
CA SER A 180 -5.94 -7.66 -6.94
C SER A 180 -6.43 -7.95 -8.34
N SER A 181 -5.67 -7.48 -9.26
CA SER A 181 -5.59 -8.00 -10.60
C SER A 181 -4.55 -9.14 -10.69
N LEU A 182 -4.17 -9.45 -11.90
CA LEU A 182 -3.17 -10.48 -12.23
C LEU A 182 -1.81 -10.23 -11.53
N SER A 183 -1.43 -9.00 -11.26
CA SER A 183 -0.16 -8.70 -10.58
C SER A 183 -0.19 -8.86 -9.06
N GLY A 184 -1.31 -9.27 -8.48
CA GLY A 184 -1.40 -9.54 -7.04
C GLY A 184 -1.20 -8.29 -6.16
N GLY A 185 -1.57 -7.10 -6.65
CA GLY A 185 -1.25 -5.82 -6.04
C GLY A 185 -1.67 -5.65 -4.59
N ASN A 186 -2.78 -6.23 -4.17
CA ASN A 186 -3.24 -6.17 -2.78
C ASN A 186 -2.75 -7.35 -1.92
N THR A 187 -2.27 -8.41 -2.54
CA THR A 187 -1.75 -9.60 -1.86
C THR A 187 -0.27 -9.78 -2.08
N GLY A 188 0.26 -9.12 -3.10
CA GLY A 188 1.57 -9.36 -3.65
C GLY A 188 2.70 -8.91 -2.77
N GLY A 189 3.79 -9.48 -3.01
CA GLY A 189 5.05 -9.27 -2.38
C GLY A 189 5.76 -10.59 -2.14
N VAL A 190 7.00 -10.47 -1.77
CA VAL A 190 7.92 -11.60 -1.59
C VAL A 190 7.40 -12.60 -0.58
N ASN A 191 6.73 -12.11 0.45
CA ASN A 191 6.20 -12.93 1.53
C ASN A 191 4.69 -12.77 1.57
N GLN A 192 3.96 -13.65 0.92
CA GLN A 192 2.51 -13.71 1.01
C GLN A 192 2.10 -14.24 2.40
N SER A 193 2.37 -13.46 3.43
CA SER A 193 1.93 -13.82 4.78
C SER A 193 0.47 -13.42 4.98
N PRO A 194 -0.42 -14.37 5.28
CA PRO A 194 -1.83 -14.05 5.54
C PRO A 194 -2.03 -13.02 6.65
N ASN A 195 -1.08 -12.94 7.59
CA ASN A 195 -1.13 -12.02 8.72
C ASN A 195 -0.82 -10.56 8.36
N PHE A 196 -0.17 -10.34 7.21
CA PHE A 196 0.33 -9.02 6.80
C PHE A 196 -0.32 -8.49 5.52
N GLN A 197 -1.33 -9.17 4.99
CA GLN A 197 -2.02 -8.70 3.80
C GLN A 197 -2.79 -7.40 4.05
N PRO A 198 -2.79 -6.46 3.10
CA PRO A 198 -3.65 -5.30 3.13
C PRO A 198 -5.12 -5.68 3.18
N ILE A 199 -5.96 -4.78 3.68
CA ILE A 199 -7.41 -4.89 3.56
C ILE A 199 -7.77 -4.65 2.09
N SER A 200 -8.52 -5.57 1.51
CA SER A 200 -9.02 -5.43 0.14
C SER A 200 -10.10 -4.33 0.09
N VAL A 201 -9.93 -3.39 -0.83
CA VAL A 201 -10.79 -2.21 -1.00
C VAL A 201 -11.35 -2.20 -2.43
N ALA A 202 -12.57 -2.67 -2.60
CA ALA A 202 -13.35 -2.56 -3.83
C ALA A 202 -14.26 -1.32 -3.82
N SER A 203 -14.57 -0.84 -2.61
CA SER A 203 -15.39 0.35 -2.41
C SER A 203 -14.93 1.11 -1.16
N VAL A 204 -15.29 2.39 -1.05
CA VAL A 204 -15.01 3.16 0.17
C VAL A 204 -15.64 2.52 1.42
N ASN A 205 -16.72 1.77 1.25
CA ASN A 205 -17.36 1.07 2.36
C ASN A 205 -16.44 0.03 3.01
N ASP A 206 -15.52 -0.57 2.26
CA ASP A 206 -14.60 -1.57 2.81
C ASP A 206 -13.66 -0.93 3.83
N VAL A 207 -13.21 0.30 3.56
CA VAL A 207 -12.40 1.08 4.50
C VAL A 207 -13.23 1.49 5.72
N LEU A 208 -14.47 1.92 5.53
CA LEU A 208 -15.38 2.28 6.62
C LEU A 208 -15.74 1.06 7.48
N ASN A 209 -15.99 -0.09 6.85
CA ASN A 209 -16.29 -1.33 7.53
C ASN A 209 -15.10 -1.89 8.33
N ALA A 210 -13.87 -1.58 7.92
CA ALA A 210 -12.67 -1.99 8.66
C ALA A 210 -12.63 -1.42 10.08
N VAL A 211 -13.35 -0.33 10.34
CA VAL A 211 -13.45 0.34 11.65
C VAL A 211 -14.88 0.37 12.20
N SER A 212 -15.85 -0.21 11.48
CA SER A 212 -17.25 -0.30 11.89
C SER A 212 -17.41 -1.22 13.09
N MET A 213 -18.21 -0.79 14.04
CA MET A 213 -18.61 -1.59 15.19
C MET A 213 -19.94 -2.33 14.96
N GLY A 214 -20.44 -2.28 13.74
CA GLY A 214 -21.70 -2.88 13.33
C GLY A 214 -22.89 -1.91 13.32
N PRO A 215 -23.93 -2.22 12.50
CA PRO A 215 -25.01 -1.27 12.18
C PRO A 215 -25.73 -0.70 13.41
N ALA A 216 -25.90 -1.50 14.45
CA ALA A 216 -26.59 -1.07 15.67
C ALA A 216 -25.79 -0.02 16.44
N LEU A 217 -24.47 -0.15 16.50
CA LEU A 217 -23.60 0.81 17.18
C LEU A 217 -23.34 2.03 16.32
N ASP A 218 -23.22 1.83 15.01
CA ASP A 218 -22.97 2.91 14.06
C ASP A 218 -24.18 3.86 13.95
N ALA A 219 -25.41 3.36 14.20
CA ALA A 219 -26.61 4.17 14.27
C ALA A 219 -26.73 5.02 15.55
N MET A 220 -25.91 4.75 16.58
CA MET A 220 -25.95 5.49 17.84
C MET A 220 -25.15 6.79 17.74
N SER A 221 -25.52 7.80 18.57
CA SER A 221 -24.65 8.98 18.74
C SER A 221 -23.28 8.56 19.29
N VAL A 222 -22.24 9.30 18.95
CA VAL A 222 -20.88 9.06 19.45
C VAL A 222 -20.83 8.98 20.98
N ALA A 223 -21.53 9.89 21.66
CA ALA A 223 -21.59 9.90 23.11
C ALA A 223 -22.25 8.64 23.68
N SER A 224 -23.39 8.24 23.11
CA SER A 224 -24.10 7.02 23.52
C SER A 224 -23.29 5.75 23.24
N ARG A 225 -22.61 5.69 22.10
CA ARG A 225 -21.73 4.61 21.71
C ARG A 225 -20.56 4.48 22.67
N ARG A 226 -19.91 5.59 23.00
CA ARG A 226 -18.79 5.64 23.95
C ARG A 226 -19.23 5.18 25.36
N THR A 227 -20.37 5.64 25.83
CA THR A 227 -20.92 5.23 27.13
C THR A 227 -21.24 3.72 27.15
N LEU A 228 -21.82 3.20 26.08
CA LEU A 228 -22.11 1.76 25.95
C LEU A 228 -20.84 0.92 25.97
N ILE A 229 -19.83 1.30 25.17
CA ILE A 229 -18.54 0.61 25.13
C ILE A 229 -17.87 0.63 26.50
N GLN A 230 -17.86 1.77 27.19
CA GLN A 230 -17.30 1.87 28.56
C GLN A 230 -18.04 0.98 29.55
N SER A 231 -19.37 0.87 29.42
CA SER A 231 -20.18 -0.02 30.28
C SER A 231 -19.86 -1.50 30.01
N VAL A 232 -19.71 -1.88 28.75
CA VAL A 232 -19.29 -3.25 28.36
C VAL A 232 -17.89 -3.55 28.86
N LEU A 233 -16.96 -2.60 28.75
CA LEU A 233 -15.59 -2.70 29.25
C LEU A 233 -15.55 -2.96 30.76
N SER A 234 -16.28 -2.17 31.54
CA SER A 234 -16.32 -2.33 33.01
C SER A 234 -16.85 -3.70 33.41
N MET A 235 -17.96 -4.16 32.79
CA MET A 235 -18.52 -5.50 33.04
C MET A 235 -17.57 -6.61 32.60
N SER A 236 -16.95 -6.50 31.44
CA SER A 236 -16.02 -7.53 30.92
C SER A 236 -14.77 -7.63 31.77
N ARG A 237 -14.26 -6.51 32.29
CA ARG A 237 -13.09 -6.50 33.19
C ARG A 237 -13.39 -7.21 34.52
N GLU A 238 -14.55 -6.96 35.12
CA GLU A 238 -14.98 -7.66 36.34
C GLU A 238 -15.12 -9.15 36.12
N GLN A 239 -15.72 -9.56 35.01
CA GLN A 239 -15.88 -10.97 34.66
C GLN A 239 -14.55 -11.68 34.39
N LEU A 240 -13.64 -11.03 33.69
CA LEU A 240 -12.29 -11.56 33.41
C LEU A 240 -11.47 -11.68 34.71
N MET A 241 -11.58 -10.72 35.60
CA MET A 241 -10.94 -10.80 36.93
C MET A 241 -11.48 -11.97 37.76
N MET A 242 -12.79 -12.25 37.67
CA MET A 242 -13.38 -13.41 38.35
C MET A 242 -12.95 -14.75 37.75
N LEU A 243 -12.78 -14.82 36.43
CA LEU A 243 -12.35 -16.01 35.71
C LEU A 243 -10.87 -16.31 35.89
N SER A 244 -10.05 -15.29 36.08
CA SER A 244 -8.58 -15.41 36.19
C SER A 244 -8.09 -15.55 37.63
N GLY A 245 -8.97 -15.75 38.62
CA GLY A 245 -8.57 -15.87 40.02
C GLY A 245 -7.96 -14.61 40.62
N GLY A 246 -8.28 -13.43 40.04
CA GLY A 246 -7.87 -12.11 40.52
C GLY A 246 -6.60 -11.54 39.89
N ALA A 247 -5.89 -12.27 39.03
CA ALA A 247 -4.79 -11.70 38.26
C ALA A 247 -5.27 -11.31 36.85
N PRO A 248 -5.19 -10.03 36.47
CA PRO A 248 -5.46 -9.62 35.09
C PRO A 248 -4.39 -10.24 34.21
N GLY A 249 -4.75 -11.24 33.41
CA GLY A 249 -3.85 -11.81 32.44
C GLY A 249 -3.63 -10.87 31.27
N ALA A 250 -2.52 -10.97 30.57
CA ALA A 250 -2.20 -10.18 29.38
C ALA A 250 -3.36 -10.12 28.35
N PHE A 251 -4.20 -11.15 28.31
CA PHE A 251 -5.40 -11.19 27.47
C PHE A 251 -6.49 -10.18 27.88
N ALA A 252 -6.71 -10.01 29.21
CA ALA A 252 -7.69 -9.06 29.73
C ALA A 252 -7.26 -7.61 29.44
N ASP A 253 -5.97 -7.32 29.58
CA ASP A 253 -5.40 -6.02 29.30
C ASP A 253 -5.43 -5.70 27.80
N GLN A 254 -5.17 -6.71 26.95
CA GLN A 254 -5.29 -6.60 25.50
C GLN A 254 -6.74 -6.32 25.06
N MET A 255 -7.70 -7.04 25.61
CA MET A 255 -9.13 -6.79 25.35
C MET A 255 -9.54 -5.39 25.81
N PHE A 256 -9.09 -4.96 26.96
CA PHE A 256 -9.39 -3.62 27.48
C PHE A 256 -8.83 -2.54 26.54
N CYS A 257 -7.57 -2.66 26.13
CA CYS A 257 -6.97 -1.73 25.18
C CYS A 257 -7.67 -1.72 23.83
N ALA A 258 -8.08 -2.88 23.33
CA ALA A 258 -8.82 -2.99 22.07
C ALA A 258 -10.17 -2.25 22.14
N TYR A 259 -10.91 -2.38 23.21
CA TYR A 259 -12.18 -1.68 23.41
C TYR A 259 -11.99 -0.17 23.62
N GLN A 260 -10.96 0.23 24.36
CA GLN A 260 -10.65 1.64 24.56
C GLN A 260 -10.28 2.31 23.23
N ASN A 261 -9.52 1.62 22.40
CA ASN A 261 -9.20 2.08 21.06
C ASN A 261 -10.46 2.14 20.17
N ALA A 262 -11.33 1.13 20.21
CA ALA A 262 -12.61 1.15 19.51
C ALA A 262 -13.47 2.36 19.90
N SER A 263 -13.49 2.73 21.18
CA SER A 263 -14.16 3.93 21.67
C SER A 263 -13.57 5.22 21.07
N ASN A 264 -12.25 5.30 20.91
CA ASN A 264 -11.56 6.43 20.29
C ASN A 264 -11.81 6.51 18.78
N PHE A 265 -12.06 5.38 18.12
CA PHE A 265 -12.36 5.30 16.69
C PHE A 265 -13.83 5.56 16.32
N SER A 266 -14.70 5.79 17.30
CA SER A 266 -16.14 5.97 17.07
C SER A 266 -16.49 7.13 16.11
N ASP A 267 -15.60 8.10 15.94
CA ASP A 267 -15.71 9.20 14.96
C ASP A 267 -14.90 8.97 13.68
N ALA A 268 -14.09 7.91 13.62
CA ALA A 268 -13.14 7.70 12.55
C ALA A 268 -13.78 7.52 11.17
N GLY A 269 -14.99 6.94 11.09
CA GLY A 269 -15.66 6.71 9.81
C GLY A 269 -15.78 7.97 8.95
N LYS A 270 -16.07 9.13 9.54
CA LYS A 270 -16.15 10.39 8.80
C LYS A 270 -14.81 10.88 8.28
N THR A 271 -13.73 10.61 9.01
CA THR A 271 -12.38 11.06 8.63
C THR A 271 -11.72 10.15 7.60
N LEU A 272 -12.21 8.93 7.43
CA LEU A 272 -11.70 7.95 6.46
C LEU A 272 -12.32 8.11 5.07
N ASP A 273 -13.48 8.78 4.96
CA ASP A 273 -14.17 9.01 3.69
C ASP A 273 -13.64 10.28 3.02
N PRO A 274 -13.01 10.19 1.83
CA PRO A 274 -12.43 11.34 1.16
C PRO A 274 -13.46 12.34 0.64
N ARG A 275 -14.74 11.97 0.57
CA ARG A 275 -15.82 12.92 0.22
C ARG A 275 -16.00 14.02 1.28
N ASN A 276 -15.62 13.74 2.51
CA ASN A 276 -15.61 14.69 3.63
C ASN A 276 -14.34 15.55 3.70
N ASP A 277 -13.38 15.32 2.78
CA ASP A 277 -12.15 16.08 2.68
C ASP A 277 -12.14 16.97 1.45
N ALA A 278 -12.18 18.28 1.63
CA ALA A 278 -12.28 19.24 0.53
C ALA A 278 -11.09 19.19 -0.43
N LEU A 279 -9.89 18.85 0.06
CA LEU A 279 -8.69 18.69 -0.75
C LEU A 279 -8.82 17.46 -1.67
N MET A 280 -9.16 16.32 -1.09
CA MET A 280 -9.30 15.07 -1.83
C MET A 280 -10.48 15.13 -2.81
N SER A 281 -11.61 15.70 -2.38
CA SER A 281 -12.77 15.89 -3.24
C SER A 281 -12.45 16.70 -4.50
N LYS A 282 -11.68 17.77 -4.35
CA LYS A 282 -11.25 18.60 -5.48
C LYS A 282 -10.24 17.88 -6.37
N LEU A 283 -9.22 17.24 -5.75
CA LEU A 283 -8.11 16.61 -6.47
C LEU A 283 -8.55 15.40 -7.30
N TYR A 284 -9.50 14.63 -6.78
CA TYR A 284 -10.02 13.43 -7.45
C TYR A 284 -11.36 13.66 -8.17
N ALA A 285 -11.88 14.90 -8.18
CA ALA A 285 -13.16 15.26 -8.77
C ALA A 285 -14.33 14.39 -8.25
N ILE A 286 -14.39 14.18 -6.93
CA ILE A 286 -15.41 13.39 -6.23
C ILE A 286 -16.32 14.29 -5.38
N ASN A 287 -17.53 13.80 -5.11
CA ASN A 287 -18.51 14.49 -4.27
C ASN A 287 -19.40 13.46 -3.55
N ASN A 288 -20.35 13.94 -2.74
CA ASN A 288 -21.24 13.08 -1.95
C ASN A 288 -22.14 12.14 -2.78
N GLN A 289 -22.28 12.39 -4.10
CA GLN A 289 -23.06 11.55 -5.01
C GLN A 289 -22.20 10.55 -5.77
N THR A 290 -20.87 10.63 -5.64
CA THR A 290 -19.95 9.68 -6.27
C THR A 290 -20.20 8.29 -5.70
N ALA A 291 -20.42 7.31 -6.58
CA ALA A 291 -20.67 5.92 -6.20
C ALA A 291 -19.51 5.35 -5.40
N ASN A 292 -19.81 4.50 -4.42
CA ASN A 292 -18.83 4.00 -3.44
C ASN A 292 -17.72 3.14 -4.07
N ASP A 293 -17.98 2.53 -5.22
CA ASP A 293 -17.05 1.72 -6.02
C ASP A 293 -16.37 2.52 -7.15
N ASN A 294 -16.61 3.82 -7.22
CA ASN A 294 -15.96 4.68 -8.21
C ASN A 294 -14.45 4.67 -8.01
N ILE A 295 -13.68 4.39 -9.05
CA ILE A 295 -12.23 4.22 -9.01
C ILE A 295 -11.49 5.45 -8.45
N ASN A 296 -11.94 6.66 -8.77
CA ASN A 296 -11.35 7.88 -8.22
C ASN A 296 -11.63 8.00 -6.72
N LEU A 297 -12.82 7.61 -6.26
CA LEU A 297 -13.17 7.64 -4.84
C LEU A 297 -12.36 6.60 -4.04
N VAL A 298 -12.23 5.38 -4.58
CA VAL A 298 -11.44 4.31 -3.96
C VAL A 298 -9.95 4.71 -3.89
N SER A 299 -9.39 5.22 -5.00
CA SER A 299 -8.00 5.73 -5.03
C SER A 299 -7.81 6.88 -4.04
N ALA A 300 -8.72 7.85 -4.00
CA ALA A 300 -8.68 8.96 -3.06
C ALA A 300 -8.71 8.48 -1.60
N SER A 301 -9.53 7.45 -1.31
CA SER A 301 -9.63 6.87 0.03
C SER A 301 -8.30 6.23 0.46
N ILE A 302 -7.67 5.46 -0.40
CA ILE A 302 -6.37 4.85 -0.11
C ILE A 302 -5.31 5.94 0.10
N VAL A 303 -5.15 6.87 -0.87
CA VAL A 303 -4.12 7.92 -0.80
C VAL A 303 -4.30 8.81 0.44
N MET A 304 -5.53 9.24 0.72
CA MET A 304 -5.83 10.07 1.88
C MET A 304 -5.45 9.38 3.19
N ASN A 305 -5.89 8.14 3.37
CA ASN A 305 -5.68 7.42 4.61
C ASN A 305 -4.21 7.08 4.84
N VAL A 306 -3.47 6.77 3.77
CA VAL A 306 -2.02 6.58 3.80
C VAL A 306 -1.30 7.88 4.17
N LEU A 307 -1.58 8.99 3.46
CA LEU A 307 -0.91 10.27 3.69
C LEU A 307 -1.19 10.87 5.07
N LYS A 308 -2.42 10.68 5.57
CA LYS A 308 -2.79 11.10 6.93
C LYS A 308 -2.32 10.13 8.02
N LYS A 309 -1.58 9.08 7.65
CA LYS A 309 -1.16 8.00 8.55
C LYS A 309 -2.32 7.34 9.31
N GLN A 310 -3.52 7.39 8.74
CA GLN A 310 -4.71 6.72 9.28
C GLN A 310 -4.68 5.21 8.99
N SER A 311 -4.06 4.80 7.88
CA SER A 311 -3.76 3.40 7.56
C SER A 311 -2.26 3.18 7.39
N GLY A 312 -1.83 1.93 7.37
CA GLY A 312 -0.52 1.51 6.88
C GLY A 312 -0.36 1.78 5.37
N PRO A 313 0.64 1.15 4.71
CA PRO A 313 0.90 1.34 3.28
C PRO A 313 -0.33 1.09 2.41
N GLY A 314 -0.39 1.72 1.24
CA GLY A 314 -1.49 1.56 0.30
C GLY A 314 -1.07 1.01 -1.05
N VAL A 315 -1.99 0.30 -1.72
CA VAL A 315 -1.83 -0.15 -3.10
C VAL A 315 -3.00 0.33 -3.94
N ILE A 316 -2.71 1.03 -5.03
CA ILE A 316 -3.66 1.35 -6.10
C ILE A 316 -3.35 0.44 -7.27
N THR A 317 -4.31 -0.36 -7.70
CA THR A 317 -4.17 -1.24 -8.85
C THR A 317 -4.81 -0.59 -10.08
N ILE A 318 -4.03 -0.48 -11.16
CA ILE A 318 -4.50 -0.01 -12.47
C ILE A 318 -4.59 -1.23 -13.38
N GLY A 319 -5.81 -1.70 -13.61
CA GLY A 319 -6.07 -2.86 -14.47
C GLY A 319 -5.91 -2.55 -15.95
N GLY A 320 -5.62 -3.60 -16.75
CA GLY A 320 -5.52 -3.51 -18.20
C GLY A 320 -4.25 -2.79 -18.69
N CYS A 321 -3.18 -2.90 -17.93
CA CYS A 321 -1.86 -2.45 -18.36
C CYS A 321 -1.20 -3.42 -19.35
N ASP A 322 -1.80 -4.56 -19.60
CA ASP A 322 -1.39 -5.54 -20.59
C ASP A 322 -1.83 -5.08 -22.00
N TYR A 323 -1.27 -3.98 -22.46
CA TYR A 323 -1.64 -3.32 -23.71
C TYR A 323 -0.71 -3.70 -24.86
N HIS A 324 -0.80 -4.92 -25.39
CA HIS A 324 0.00 -5.39 -26.53
C HIS A 324 -0.85 -5.71 -27.76
N ASP A 325 -1.77 -4.82 -28.10
CA ASP A 325 -2.72 -4.93 -29.21
C ASP A 325 -2.18 -4.43 -30.56
N GLY A 326 -0.88 -4.15 -30.65
CA GLY A 326 -0.23 -3.62 -31.85
C GLY A 326 -0.48 -2.12 -32.08
N SER A 327 -1.07 -1.42 -31.11
CA SER A 327 -1.33 0.03 -31.20
C SER A 327 -0.57 0.83 -30.15
N GLN A 328 -0.45 2.13 -30.41
CA GLN A 328 0.06 3.09 -29.44
C GLN A 328 -1.04 3.55 -28.46
N THR A 329 -2.30 3.58 -28.91
CA THR A 329 -3.38 4.31 -28.23
C THR A 329 -3.71 3.71 -26.87
N SER A 330 -3.80 2.39 -26.75
CA SER A 330 -4.10 1.71 -25.49
C SER A 330 -3.02 1.97 -24.44
N GLY A 331 -1.75 1.85 -24.85
CA GLY A 331 -0.61 2.16 -23.99
C GLY A 331 -0.58 3.62 -23.53
N ASP A 332 -0.76 4.57 -24.44
CA ASP A 332 -0.77 6.00 -24.12
C ASP A 332 -1.90 6.35 -23.12
N GLN A 333 -3.06 5.70 -23.21
CA GLN A 333 -4.17 5.90 -22.27
C GLN A 333 -3.82 5.38 -20.87
N LYS A 334 -3.26 4.17 -20.78
CA LYS A 334 -2.86 3.58 -19.50
C LYS A 334 -1.68 4.30 -18.86
N ASP A 335 -0.68 4.64 -19.64
CA ASP A 335 0.47 5.42 -19.19
C ASP A 335 0.03 6.79 -18.64
N LEU A 336 -0.97 7.44 -19.28
CA LEU A 336 -1.57 8.68 -18.78
C LEU A 336 -2.27 8.45 -17.43
N GLU A 337 -3.02 7.38 -17.29
CA GLU A 337 -3.72 7.01 -16.04
C GLU A 337 -2.70 6.80 -14.90
N ILE A 338 -1.61 6.05 -15.16
CA ILE A 338 -0.51 5.87 -14.21
C ILE A 338 0.05 7.22 -13.78
N GLY A 339 0.37 8.07 -14.75
CA GLY A 339 0.89 9.41 -14.49
C GLY A 339 -0.06 10.28 -13.67
N LEU A 340 -1.36 10.21 -13.92
CA LEU A 340 -2.38 10.93 -13.15
C LEU A 340 -2.42 10.46 -11.68
N GLN A 341 -2.33 9.15 -11.41
CA GLN A 341 -2.30 8.64 -10.04
C GLN A 341 -1.04 9.09 -9.30
N VAL A 342 0.13 9.01 -9.92
CA VAL A 342 1.38 9.54 -9.35
C VAL A 342 1.27 11.03 -9.07
N GLY A 343 0.79 11.81 -10.06
CA GLY A 343 0.63 13.26 -9.93
C GLY A 343 -0.32 13.66 -8.80
N ARG A 344 -1.47 12.98 -8.67
CA ARG A 344 -2.44 13.18 -7.58
C ARG A 344 -1.85 12.85 -6.22
N ALA A 345 -1.11 11.73 -6.10
CA ALA A 345 -0.46 11.34 -4.86
C ALA A 345 0.60 12.37 -4.42
N ILE A 346 1.45 12.84 -5.34
CA ILE A 346 2.46 13.86 -5.07
C ILE A 346 1.80 15.20 -4.70
N GLN A 347 0.76 15.61 -5.44
CA GLN A 347 0.03 16.84 -5.16
C GLN A 347 -0.67 16.79 -3.80
N ALA A 348 -1.29 15.68 -3.45
CA ALA A 348 -1.88 15.46 -2.13
C ALA A 348 -0.82 15.54 -1.03
N ALA A 349 0.31 14.86 -1.20
CA ALA A 349 1.45 14.89 -0.28
C ALA A 349 2.00 16.32 -0.09
N HIS A 350 2.07 17.09 -1.19
CA HIS A 350 2.49 18.49 -1.17
C HIS A 350 1.54 19.37 -0.35
N LEU A 351 0.25 19.25 -0.59
CA LEU A 351 -0.77 20.06 0.09
C LEU A 351 -0.90 19.67 1.58
N LEU A 352 -0.72 18.40 1.91
CA LEU A 352 -0.70 17.90 3.29
C LEU A 352 0.66 18.09 3.98
N LYS A 353 1.69 18.54 3.26
CA LYS A 353 3.07 18.68 3.75
C LYS A 353 3.63 17.38 4.36
N THR A 354 3.28 16.27 3.76
CA THR A 354 3.62 14.92 4.23
C THR A 354 4.61 14.28 3.28
N PRO A 355 5.72 13.69 3.75
CA PRO A 355 6.60 12.91 2.87
C PRO A 355 5.87 11.69 2.32
N LEU A 356 6.26 11.23 1.13
CA LEU A 356 5.63 10.09 0.48
C LEU A 356 6.65 9.28 -0.30
N PHE A 357 6.74 7.98 -0.04
CA PHE A 357 7.45 7.03 -0.87
C PHE A 357 6.47 6.37 -1.83
N ILE A 358 6.81 6.32 -3.11
CA ILE A 358 6.00 5.68 -4.16
C ILE A 358 6.80 4.54 -4.79
N GLN A 359 6.17 3.40 -5.01
CA GLN A 359 6.71 2.32 -5.82
C GLN A 359 5.75 2.08 -6.99
N LEU A 360 6.24 2.18 -8.24
CA LEU A 360 5.50 1.75 -9.44
C LEU A 360 5.98 0.36 -9.81
N ILE A 361 5.07 -0.57 -9.89
CA ILE A 361 5.34 -1.96 -10.22
C ILE A 361 4.48 -2.42 -11.38
N THR A 362 4.98 -3.41 -12.09
CA THR A 362 4.28 -4.07 -13.18
C THR A 362 4.67 -5.54 -13.24
N ASP A 363 3.80 -6.38 -13.73
CA ASP A 363 4.04 -7.79 -13.93
C ASP A 363 4.56 -8.02 -15.36
N GLY A 364 5.87 -8.15 -15.52
CA GLY A 364 6.52 -8.16 -16.82
C GLY A 364 6.71 -6.76 -17.41
N GLY A 365 6.69 -6.66 -18.70
CA GLY A 365 6.79 -5.42 -19.45
C GLY A 365 6.49 -5.64 -20.93
N ILE A 366 6.20 -4.56 -21.61
CA ILE A 366 5.76 -4.59 -23.01
C ILE A 366 6.86 -4.08 -23.91
N TYR A 367 7.04 -4.72 -25.07
CA TYR A 367 7.97 -4.28 -26.10
C TYR A 367 7.28 -3.70 -27.33
N ALA A 368 7.97 -2.81 -28.00
CA ALA A 368 7.57 -2.23 -29.28
C ALA A 368 8.35 -2.83 -30.44
N LYS A 369 7.92 -2.57 -31.66
CA LYS A 369 8.64 -2.95 -32.91
C LYS A 369 9.21 -1.74 -33.62
N ASN A 370 10.41 -1.89 -34.12
CA ASN A 370 11.05 -0.95 -35.06
C ASN A 370 11.10 0.51 -34.57
N GLY A 371 11.36 0.71 -33.29
CA GLY A 371 11.47 2.06 -32.70
C GLY A 371 10.15 2.83 -32.62
N THR A 372 9.03 2.23 -32.97
CA THR A 372 7.69 2.81 -32.84
C THR A 372 7.13 2.63 -31.44
N ARG A 373 5.98 3.22 -31.15
CA ARG A 373 5.20 2.95 -29.93
C ARG A 373 4.03 1.98 -30.18
N ASN A 374 4.10 1.21 -31.24
CA ASN A 374 3.15 0.11 -31.45
C ASN A 374 3.55 -1.04 -30.55
N TRP A 375 2.80 -1.22 -29.48
CA TRP A 375 3.03 -2.22 -28.46
C TRP A 375 2.58 -3.59 -28.96
N ASP A 376 3.54 -4.49 -29.14
CA ASP A 376 3.31 -5.68 -29.95
C ASP A 376 3.30 -7.00 -29.15
N GLY A 377 3.91 -7.01 -28.00
CA GLY A 377 3.93 -8.18 -27.13
C GLY A 377 4.50 -7.85 -25.77
N ASP A 378 4.29 -8.76 -24.86
CA ASP A 378 4.80 -8.73 -23.50
C ASP A 378 6.05 -9.61 -23.35
N SER A 379 6.79 -9.39 -22.31
CA SER A 379 8.01 -10.14 -22.03
C SER A 379 8.49 -9.93 -20.60
N GLY A 380 8.86 -11.02 -19.96
CA GLY A 380 9.47 -10.97 -18.62
C GLY A 380 10.81 -10.23 -18.60
N ASP A 381 11.51 -10.08 -19.72
CA ASP A 381 12.79 -9.39 -19.78
C ASP A 381 12.68 -7.87 -19.90
N LYS A 382 11.48 -7.31 -20.06
CA LYS A 382 11.19 -5.86 -20.05
C LYS A 382 10.82 -5.33 -18.68
N GLY A 383 11.02 -6.10 -17.63
CA GLY A 383 10.66 -5.70 -16.26
C GLY A 383 11.41 -4.46 -15.78
N MET A 384 10.66 -3.54 -15.19
CA MET A 384 11.18 -2.32 -14.60
C MET A 384 10.28 -1.92 -13.43
N THR A 385 10.88 -1.65 -12.29
CA THR A 385 10.24 -1.02 -11.14
C THR A 385 10.77 0.40 -11.00
N VAL A 386 9.90 1.35 -10.69
CA VAL A 386 10.32 2.74 -10.39
C VAL A 386 10.01 3.04 -8.94
N VAL A 387 10.97 3.60 -8.22
CA VAL A 387 10.76 4.12 -6.88
C VAL A 387 10.89 5.63 -6.88
N GLY A 388 10.02 6.30 -6.13
CA GLY A 388 10.01 7.74 -6.02
C GLY A 388 9.89 8.19 -4.57
N TYR A 389 10.52 9.32 -4.26
CA TYR A 389 10.41 9.93 -2.95
C TYR A 389 10.06 11.41 -3.09
N TYR A 390 8.98 11.81 -2.44
CA TYR A 390 8.57 13.18 -2.24
C TYR A 390 8.92 13.62 -0.81
N ASN A 391 9.64 14.73 -0.68
CA ASN A 391 9.96 15.32 0.63
C ASN A 391 9.45 16.77 0.66
N PRO A 392 8.50 17.12 1.57
CA PRO A 392 7.92 18.46 1.65
C PRO A 392 8.91 19.56 2.02
N LEU A 393 10.05 19.21 2.59
CA LEU A 393 11.04 20.18 3.07
C LEU A 393 12.02 20.57 1.97
N ALA A 394 12.56 19.60 1.21
CA ALA A 394 13.56 19.81 0.18
C ALA A 394 13.47 18.71 -0.89
N ALA A 395 14.03 18.97 -2.07
CA ALA A 395 14.18 17.92 -3.08
C ALA A 395 15.07 16.80 -2.55
N PRO A 396 14.63 15.52 -2.64
CA PRO A 396 15.46 14.39 -2.25
C PRO A 396 16.77 14.38 -3.04
N LYS A 397 17.85 13.97 -2.39
CA LYS A 397 19.12 13.79 -3.05
C LYS A 397 19.27 12.34 -3.51
N LEU A 398 19.80 12.19 -4.72
CA LEU A 398 20.13 10.90 -5.30
C LEU A 398 21.59 10.58 -5.02
N LEU A 399 21.89 9.35 -4.59
CA LEU A 399 23.28 8.89 -4.33
C LEU A 399 24.15 8.93 -5.59
N LYS A 400 23.53 8.69 -6.75
CA LYS A 400 24.21 8.76 -8.06
C LYS A 400 23.45 9.74 -8.96
N PRO A 401 23.62 11.06 -8.78
CA PRO A 401 22.97 12.03 -9.64
C PRO A 401 23.33 11.79 -11.11
N GLY A 402 22.31 11.76 -11.98
CA GLY A 402 22.47 11.44 -13.40
C GLY A 402 22.48 9.94 -13.72
N SER A 403 22.62 9.04 -12.71
CA SER A 403 22.51 7.59 -12.89
C SER A 403 21.65 6.93 -11.81
N PRO A 404 20.36 7.34 -11.65
CA PRO A 404 19.47 6.79 -10.64
C PRO A 404 18.86 5.45 -11.09
N GLN A 405 19.71 4.50 -11.46
CA GLN A 405 19.34 3.18 -11.96
C GLN A 405 20.11 2.09 -11.23
N ILE A 406 19.43 1.04 -10.85
CA ILE A 406 19.99 -0.20 -10.31
C ILE A 406 19.66 -1.31 -11.29
N GLY A 407 20.65 -2.19 -11.56
CA GLY A 407 20.52 -3.13 -12.67
C GLY A 407 20.82 -2.46 -14.02
N GLY A 408 20.49 -3.13 -15.10
CA GLY A 408 20.72 -2.63 -16.45
C GLY A 408 20.01 -3.46 -17.49
N TYR A 409 19.90 -2.92 -18.71
CA TYR A 409 19.50 -3.70 -19.87
C TYR A 409 20.73 -4.09 -20.69
N ASN A 410 20.68 -5.25 -21.28
CA ASN A 410 21.70 -5.76 -22.19
C ASN A 410 21.51 -5.21 -23.61
N VAL A 411 22.41 -5.59 -24.52
CA VAL A 411 22.37 -5.17 -25.93
C VAL A 411 21.10 -5.58 -26.67
N GLY A 412 20.41 -6.62 -26.20
CA GLY A 412 19.11 -7.09 -26.71
C GLY A 412 17.93 -6.28 -26.18
N GLN A 413 18.20 -5.21 -25.40
CA GLN A 413 17.18 -4.32 -24.84
C GLN A 413 16.28 -5.02 -23.82
N GLY A 414 16.79 -6.01 -23.11
CA GLY A 414 16.13 -6.71 -22.00
C GLY A 414 16.99 -6.68 -20.74
N ALA A 415 16.40 -7.03 -19.61
CA ALA A 415 17.04 -7.03 -18.30
C ALA A 415 18.34 -7.88 -18.30
N ASP A 416 19.43 -7.28 -17.83
CA ASP A 416 20.68 -7.99 -17.59
C ASP A 416 20.60 -8.78 -16.29
N GLN A 417 20.30 -10.06 -16.42
CA GLN A 417 20.12 -10.98 -15.29
C GLN A 417 21.41 -11.19 -14.46
N SER A 418 22.57 -10.77 -14.96
CA SER A 418 23.82 -10.86 -14.19
C SER A 418 24.00 -9.77 -13.14
N THR A 419 23.12 -8.78 -13.11
CA THR A 419 23.13 -7.71 -12.10
C THR A 419 22.55 -8.18 -10.78
N ILE A 420 22.80 -7.44 -9.69
CA ILE A 420 22.43 -7.84 -8.32
C ILE A 420 20.94 -8.14 -8.11
N ILE A 421 20.07 -7.46 -8.89
CA ILE A 421 18.60 -7.65 -8.85
C ILE A 421 18.03 -8.23 -10.15
N GLY A 422 18.86 -8.37 -11.19
CA GLY A 422 18.39 -8.55 -12.57
C GLY A 422 17.62 -9.85 -12.81
N ALA A 423 17.96 -10.93 -12.12
CA ALA A 423 17.35 -12.25 -12.31
C ALA A 423 16.20 -12.57 -11.34
N ASP A 424 15.99 -11.74 -10.30
CA ASP A 424 15.14 -12.12 -9.18
C ASP A 424 14.18 -10.97 -8.79
N PRO A 425 12.90 -11.06 -9.19
CA PRO A 425 11.89 -10.06 -8.80
C PRO A 425 11.74 -9.89 -7.27
N GLY A 426 11.99 -10.93 -6.49
CA GLY A 426 11.98 -10.86 -5.03
C GLY A 426 13.06 -9.92 -4.50
N LYS A 427 14.25 -9.93 -5.09
CA LYS A 427 15.32 -8.98 -4.73
C LYS A 427 14.94 -7.53 -5.05
N VAL A 428 14.10 -7.29 -6.04
CA VAL A 428 13.59 -5.94 -6.37
C VAL A 428 12.69 -5.41 -5.25
N ALA A 429 11.84 -6.26 -4.64
CA ALA A 429 11.06 -5.86 -3.48
C ALA A 429 11.97 -5.45 -2.31
N TYR A 430 13.00 -6.22 -2.02
CA TYR A 430 13.99 -5.88 -0.99
C TYR A 430 14.80 -4.61 -1.33
N ALA A 431 15.18 -4.41 -2.59
CA ALA A 431 15.87 -3.18 -3.02
C ALA A 431 14.96 -1.95 -2.87
N SER A 432 13.69 -2.06 -3.27
CA SER A 432 12.69 -1.00 -3.06
C SER A 432 12.51 -0.71 -1.57
N PHE A 433 12.44 -1.76 -0.74
CA PHE A 433 12.29 -1.65 0.70
C PHE A 433 13.52 -1.05 1.38
N ALA A 434 14.73 -1.37 0.91
CA ALA A 434 15.96 -0.74 1.40
C ALA A 434 15.94 0.78 1.16
N ASN A 435 15.51 1.22 -0.02
CA ASN A 435 15.34 2.63 -0.33
C ASN A 435 14.25 3.29 0.53
N TYR A 436 13.16 2.59 0.81
CA TYR A 436 12.13 3.08 1.74
C TYR A 436 12.69 3.27 3.16
N LEU A 437 13.40 2.28 3.71
CA LEU A 437 14.01 2.38 5.05
C LEU A 437 15.11 3.45 5.10
N GLN A 438 15.82 3.65 3.98
CA GLN A 438 16.83 4.71 3.86
C GLN A 438 16.20 6.10 4.08
N VAL A 439 15.11 6.39 3.35
CA VAL A 439 14.42 7.69 3.48
C VAL A 439 13.62 7.81 4.78
N CYS A 440 13.30 6.70 5.45
CA CYS A 440 12.75 6.68 6.81
C CYS A 440 13.83 6.90 7.90
N GLY A 441 15.13 6.84 7.55
CA GLY A 441 16.22 6.91 8.52
C GLY A 441 16.35 5.67 9.42
N THR A 442 15.79 4.52 8.98
CA THR A 442 15.77 3.28 9.77
C THR A 442 16.54 2.12 9.16
N LEU A 443 17.19 2.34 8.00
CA LEU A 443 17.92 1.29 7.29
C LEU A 443 19.04 0.67 8.13
N SER A 444 19.82 1.50 8.84
CA SER A 444 20.96 1.04 9.64
C SER A 444 20.59 0.02 10.75
N ALA A 445 19.34 0.09 11.24
CA ALA A 445 18.84 -0.84 12.24
C ALA A 445 18.35 -2.18 11.65
N ASN A 446 18.35 -2.33 10.30
CA ASN A 446 17.76 -3.47 9.60
C ASN A 446 18.73 -4.09 8.56
N THR A 447 20.02 -3.82 8.66
CA THR A 447 21.03 -4.25 7.66
C THR A 447 21.14 -5.77 7.50
N ASP A 448 20.92 -6.54 8.58
CA ASP A 448 21.04 -8.00 8.57
C ASP A 448 20.05 -8.68 7.62
N MET A 449 18.84 -8.12 7.50
CA MET A 449 17.83 -8.59 6.54
C MET A 449 18.38 -8.52 5.10
N PHE A 450 19.02 -7.43 4.74
CA PHE A 450 19.55 -7.20 3.40
C PHE A 450 20.83 -7.97 3.13
N ALA A 451 21.66 -8.18 4.14
CA ALA A 451 22.85 -9.02 4.03
C ALA A 451 22.52 -10.48 3.64
N THR A 452 21.39 -10.99 4.10
CA THR A 452 20.88 -12.32 3.72
C THR A 452 20.47 -12.36 2.24
N VAL A 453 19.88 -11.29 1.71
CA VAL A 453 19.34 -11.23 0.34
C VAL A 453 20.41 -10.88 -0.70
N PHE A 454 21.22 -9.86 -0.42
CA PHE A 454 22.20 -9.33 -1.36
C PHE A 454 23.62 -9.81 -1.12
N GLY A 455 23.88 -10.45 0.00
CA GLY A 455 25.20 -10.75 0.53
C GLY A 455 25.79 -9.60 1.34
N PRO A 456 26.71 -9.89 2.27
CA PRO A 456 27.31 -8.90 3.13
C PRO A 456 28.07 -7.83 2.31
N GLY A 457 27.89 -6.56 2.66
CA GLY A 457 28.60 -5.44 2.03
C GLY A 457 28.00 -4.95 0.67
N ASN A 458 26.92 -5.56 0.19
CA ASN A 458 26.35 -5.20 -1.11
C ASN A 458 25.13 -4.26 -1.01
N LEU A 459 24.71 -3.86 0.18
CA LEU A 459 23.53 -3.03 0.38
C LEU A 459 23.60 -1.68 -0.37
N ASP A 460 24.78 -1.05 -0.36
CA ASP A 460 24.99 0.26 -1.04
C ASP A 460 24.78 0.19 -2.57
N GLN A 461 24.89 -1.01 -3.16
CA GLN A 461 24.66 -1.18 -4.60
C GLN A 461 23.19 -1.05 -4.99
N VAL A 462 22.27 -1.20 -4.02
CA VAL A 462 20.82 -1.15 -4.25
C VAL A 462 20.17 0.11 -3.69
N LEU A 463 20.94 1.11 -3.30
CA LEU A 463 20.44 2.39 -2.80
C LEU A 463 20.45 3.47 -3.90
N LEU A 464 19.38 4.25 -3.92
CA LEU A 464 19.14 5.36 -4.86
C LEU A 464 19.14 6.73 -4.16
N PHE A 465 18.66 6.78 -2.91
CA PHE A 465 18.48 8.02 -2.17
C PHE A 465 19.50 8.17 -1.04
N GLU A 466 19.93 9.43 -0.80
CA GLU A 466 20.62 9.77 0.45
C GLU A 466 19.64 9.67 1.65
N ALA A 467 20.20 9.47 2.85
CA ALA A 467 19.43 9.42 4.09
C ALA A 467 18.86 10.81 4.49
#